data_f8e8a31cf33e0077a967c4f2bd62f197
#
_entry.id   f8e8a31cf33e0077a967c4f2bd62f197
#
_cell.length_a   1.000
_cell.length_b   1.000
_cell.length_c   1.000
_cell.angle_alpha   90.00
_cell.angle_beta   90.00
_cell.angle_gamma   90.00
#
_symmetry.space_group_name_H-M   'P 1'
#
loop_
_entity.id
_entity.type
_entity.pdbx_description
1 polymer ?
#
loop_
_entity_poly.entity_id
_entity_poly.type
_entity_poly.pdbx_seq_one_letter_code
_entity_poly.pdbx_strand_id
1 'polypeptide(L)'
;MRAALAGVPEYHAARFELAMLLLQQQNHAAARAEAETLLAHQPDDRDTLKLFGVACIGMGDYEPVIDLYERLARQPQSPAELADLRLWRANALKITGRTDEAIADYRAALAARPDQAVAWFSLANLKTYRFTDAEIAAMRAAEARPGIHPMDRTYLCFALGKAFEDRATFAESWAFYARGNALRRASATYRPDVAEACAMRIAETCTADFFAERTGWGVADAAPLFVLGLPRSGSTLIEQILASHPQVEGTQELTEISRYAREICGADPDCGLPLHPQALARLTAADARALGERFLAETRTYRRLGRPFFIDKMPNNFWHIGLIQLILPRATIIDIRRDPMACGFSNLKQLFGTNHQEFSYSIDDVARHTRVYLGLMRHWDAVLPGRVLQVSYENLVAELEGGVRQMLAHAGLPFDPACLAFHETRRSVRTPSSEQVRRPIDRAGLDQWRNYAPWLAPLRAALSED
;
A
#
# COMPACT_ATOMS: atom_id res chain seq x y z
N MET A 1 24.61 19.56 -14.42
CA MET A 1 25.26 18.35 -13.91
C MET A 1 25.65 17.35 -15.00
N ARG A 2 24.75 16.84 -15.83
CA ARG A 2 25.11 15.89 -16.92
C ARG A 2 26.19 16.44 -17.86
N ALA A 3 26.14 17.73 -18.23
CA ALA A 3 27.18 18.36 -19.05
C ALA A 3 28.54 18.44 -18.32
N ALA A 4 28.55 18.68 -17.01
CA ALA A 4 29.77 18.66 -16.19
C ALA A 4 30.39 17.26 -16.12
N LEU A 5 29.56 16.22 -15.97
CA LEU A 5 29.99 14.84 -15.95
C LEU A 5 30.47 14.33 -17.31
N ALA A 6 29.96 14.90 -18.42
CA ALA A 6 30.47 14.61 -19.75
C ALA A 6 31.91 15.13 -19.95
N GLY A 7 32.27 16.24 -19.31
CA GLY A 7 33.62 16.78 -19.34
C GLY A 7 34.57 16.18 -18.30
N VAL A 8 34.05 15.81 -17.14
CA VAL A 8 34.85 15.24 -16.02
C VAL A 8 34.03 14.06 -15.42
N PRO A 9 34.13 12.85 -15.97
CA PRO A 9 33.37 11.68 -15.50
C PRO A 9 33.58 11.31 -14.04
N GLU A 10 34.74 11.64 -13.47
CA GLU A 10 35.13 11.34 -12.08
C GLU A 10 34.75 12.45 -11.09
N TYR A 11 33.89 13.41 -11.48
CA TYR A 11 33.47 14.47 -10.57
C TYR A 11 32.39 13.92 -9.60
N HIS A 12 32.85 13.23 -8.53
CA HIS A 12 31.99 12.51 -7.58
C HIS A 12 30.92 13.41 -6.92
N ALA A 13 31.27 14.66 -6.54
CA ALA A 13 30.28 15.57 -5.96
C ALA A 13 29.12 15.89 -6.93
N ALA A 14 29.43 16.16 -8.22
CA ALA A 14 28.39 16.40 -9.22
C ALA A 14 27.54 15.15 -9.50
N ARG A 15 28.13 13.95 -9.41
CA ARG A 15 27.42 12.67 -9.57
C ARG A 15 26.47 12.42 -8.39
N PHE A 16 26.92 12.70 -7.15
CA PHE A 16 26.09 12.60 -5.96
C PHE A 16 24.87 13.52 -6.04
N GLU A 17 25.09 14.79 -6.39
CA GLU A 17 24.01 15.76 -6.57
C GLU A 17 23.05 15.38 -7.72
N LEU A 18 23.56 14.79 -8.81
CA LEU A 18 22.73 14.26 -9.89
C LEU A 18 21.84 13.13 -9.37
N ALA A 19 22.39 12.20 -8.61
CA ALA A 19 21.63 11.10 -8.02
C ALA A 19 20.55 11.60 -7.06
N MET A 20 20.82 12.60 -6.23
CA MET A 20 19.84 13.25 -5.36
C MET A 20 18.69 13.89 -6.16
N LEU A 21 19.00 14.62 -7.23
CA LEU A 21 17.98 15.21 -8.11
C LEU A 21 17.12 14.13 -8.80
N LEU A 22 17.74 13.02 -9.23
CA LEU A 22 17.03 11.89 -9.82
C LEU A 22 16.06 11.25 -8.82
N LEU A 23 16.44 11.13 -7.54
CA LEU A 23 15.54 10.67 -6.48
C LEU A 23 14.35 11.62 -6.28
N GLN A 24 14.59 12.94 -6.28
CA GLN A 24 13.51 13.93 -6.18
C GLN A 24 12.53 13.83 -7.37
N GLN A 25 13.05 13.48 -8.56
CA GLN A 25 12.25 13.23 -9.76
C GLN A 25 11.61 11.83 -9.80
N GLN A 26 11.74 11.04 -8.73
CA GLN A 26 11.27 9.64 -8.66
C GLN A 26 11.93 8.71 -9.70
N ASN A 27 13.05 9.12 -10.28
CA ASN A 27 13.82 8.30 -11.23
C ASN A 27 14.82 7.41 -10.47
N HIS A 28 14.28 6.44 -9.74
CA HIS A 28 15.04 5.59 -8.84
C HIS A 28 16.08 4.73 -9.58
N ALA A 29 15.77 4.26 -10.78
CA ALA A 29 16.71 3.43 -11.57
C ALA A 29 17.96 4.22 -11.97
N ALA A 30 17.80 5.45 -12.46
CA ALA A 30 18.93 6.30 -12.80
C ALA A 30 19.72 6.74 -11.56
N ALA A 31 19.03 7.06 -10.46
CA ALA A 31 19.67 7.40 -9.19
C ALA A 31 20.53 6.25 -8.65
N ARG A 32 20.02 5.01 -8.74
CA ARG A 32 20.76 3.80 -8.37
C ARG A 32 22.05 3.65 -9.19
N ALA A 33 21.98 3.79 -10.51
CA ALA A 33 23.16 3.66 -11.39
C ALA A 33 24.25 4.67 -11.05
N GLU A 34 23.87 5.94 -10.74
CA GLU A 34 24.83 6.94 -10.29
C GLU A 34 25.45 6.60 -8.93
N ALA A 35 24.65 6.08 -7.99
CA ALA A 35 25.13 5.64 -6.68
C ALA A 35 26.08 4.43 -6.79
N GLU A 36 25.76 3.44 -7.64
CA GLU A 36 26.64 2.29 -7.91
C GLU A 36 28.00 2.73 -8.45
N THR A 37 28.01 3.71 -9.35
CA THR A 37 29.27 4.29 -9.87
C THR A 37 30.09 4.94 -8.75
N LEU A 38 29.47 5.69 -7.83
CA LEU A 38 30.15 6.28 -6.68
C LEU A 38 30.71 5.19 -5.74
N LEU A 39 29.90 4.19 -5.43
CA LEU A 39 30.30 3.08 -4.54
C LEU A 39 31.42 2.21 -5.13
N ALA A 40 31.58 2.17 -6.44
CA ALA A 40 32.72 1.50 -7.08
C ALA A 40 34.06 2.15 -6.71
N HIS A 41 34.05 3.46 -6.46
CA HIS A 41 35.26 4.21 -6.07
C HIS A 41 35.40 4.34 -4.53
N GLN A 42 34.28 4.52 -3.83
CA GLN A 42 34.22 4.68 -2.37
C GLN A 42 33.17 3.74 -1.79
N PRO A 43 33.49 2.44 -1.62
CA PRO A 43 32.52 1.43 -1.27
C PRO A 43 31.81 1.67 0.07
N ASP A 44 32.46 2.32 1.02
CA ASP A 44 31.94 2.53 2.38
C ASP A 44 31.52 3.97 2.66
N ASP A 45 31.40 4.81 1.62
CA ASP A 45 30.91 6.18 1.79
C ASP A 45 29.45 6.16 2.27
N ARG A 46 29.26 6.68 3.49
CA ARG A 46 28.00 6.57 4.23
C ARG A 46 26.83 7.25 3.53
N ASP A 47 27.06 8.41 2.95
CA ASP A 47 25.99 9.18 2.32
C ASP A 47 25.60 8.57 0.97
N THR A 48 26.55 8.08 0.20
CA THR A 48 26.29 7.33 -1.02
C THR A 48 25.58 6.00 -0.74
N LEU A 49 25.95 5.29 0.33
CA LEU A 49 25.23 4.08 0.76
C LEU A 49 23.77 4.38 1.08
N LYS A 50 23.48 5.45 1.81
CA LYS A 50 22.08 5.86 2.11
C LYS A 50 21.32 6.21 0.84
N LEU A 51 21.93 6.96 -0.08
CA LEU A 51 21.34 7.32 -1.36
C LEU A 51 21.00 6.07 -2.19
N PHE A 52 21.92 5.12 -2.29
CA PHE A 52 21.72 3.83 -2.93
C PHE A 52 20.56 3.07 -2.31
N GLY A 53 20.47 3.03 -0.97
CA GLY A 53 19.38 2.39 -0.25
C GLY A 53 18.02 3.01 -0.58
N VAL A 54 17.91 4.33 -0.63
CA VAL A 54 16.68 5.03 -1.02
C VAL A 54 16.27 4.67 -2.45
N ALA A 55 17.23 4.64 -3.39
CA ALA A 55 16.97 4.26 -4.77
C ALA A 55 16.46 2.81 -4.87
N CYS A 56 17.11 1.86 -4.18
CA CYS A 56 16.69 0.46 -4.14
C CYS A 56 15.28 0.28 -3.54
N ILE A 57 14.98 0.98 -2.43
CA ILE A 57 13.63 0.96 -1.81
C ILE A 57 12.58 1.47 -2.80
N GLY A 58 12.87 2.57 -3.50
CA GLY A 58 11.98 3.14 -4.52
C GLY A 58 11.70 2.17 -5.67
N MET A 59 12.68 1.35 -6.02
CA MET A 59 12.53 0.27 -7.00
C MET A 59 11.87 -1.00 -6.43
N GLY A 60 11.62 -1.09 -5.11
CA GLY A 60 11.14 -2.30 -4.44
C GLY A 60 12.21 -3.41 -4.37
N ASP A 61 13.50 -3.07 -4.43
CA ASP A 61 14.63 -4.01 -4.36
C ASP A 61 15.23 -3.99 -2.96
N TYR A 62 14.79 -4.92 -2.11
CA TYR A 62 15.10 -4.91 -0.68
C TYR A 62 16.31 -5.76 -0.28
N GLU A 63 16.73 -6.73 -1.10
CA GLU A 63 17.90 -7.55 -0.75
C GLU A 63 19.19 -6.71 -0.65
N PRO A 64 19.53 -5.83 -1.64
CA PRO A 64 20.67 -4.94 -1.50
C PRO A 64 20.58 -3.98 -0.30
N VAL A 65 19.34 -3.63 0.10
CA VAL A 65 19.08 -2.73 1.25
C VAL A 65 19.42 -3.43 2.57
N ILE A 66 19.15 -4.72 2.69
CA ILE A 66 19.48 -5.53 3.88
C ILE A 66 21.00 -5.55 4.08
N ASP A 67 21.76 -5.86 3.03
CA ASP A 67 23.23 -5.88 3.08
C ASP A 67 23.80 -4.49 3.38
N LEU A 68 23.22 -3.45 2.79
CA LEU A 68 23.59 -2.06 3.01
C LEU A 68 23.47 -1.68 4.49
N TYR A 69 22.33 -1.93 5.12
CA TYR A 69 22.13 -1.59 6.53
C TYR A 69 23.03 -2.42 7.45
N GLU A 70 23.35 -3.68 7.09
CA GLU A 70 24.34 -4.48 7.80
C GLU A 70 25.75 -3.84 7.73
N ARG A 71 26.15 -3.37 6.53
CA ARG A 71 27.45 -2.65 6.35
C ARG A 71 27.49 -1.37 7.14
N LEU A 72 26.42 -0.55 7.09
CA LEU A 72 26.32 0.69 7.87
C LEU A 72 26.37 0.42 9.38
N ALA A 73 25.74 -0.67 9.86
CA ALA A 73 25.72 -1.04 11.28
C ALA A 73 27.11 -1.47 11.81
N ARG A 74 28.04 -1.85 10.94
CA ARG A 74 29.43 -2.18 11.32
C ARG A 74 30.33 -0.96 11.43
N GLN A 75 29.92 0.18 10.88
CA GLN A 75 30.66 1.42 10.98
C GLN A 75 30.45 2.07 12.36
N PRO A 76 31.36 2.89 12.87
CA PRO A 76 31.19 3.64 14.12
C PRO A 76 29.95 4.54 14.06
N GLN A 77 29.02 4.38 15.02
CA GLN A 77 27.81 5.19 15.17
C GLN A 77 27.35 5.28 16.60
N SER A 78 26.44 6.22 16.88
CA SER A 78 25.78 6.34 18.18
C SER A 78 24.78 5.18 18.40
N PRO A 79 24.42 4.87 19.68
CA PRO A 79 23.37 3.90 19.98
C PRO A 79 22.02 4.24 19.29
N ALA A 80 21.69 5.52 19.15
CA ALA A 80 20.47 5.96 18.48
C ALA A 80 20.51 5.65 16.98
N GLU A 81 21.61 5.92 16.30
CA GLU A 81 21.78 5.60 14.89
C GLU A 81 21.78 4.08 14.65
N LEU A 82 22.42 3.31 15.54
CA LEU A 82 22.38 1.85 15.46
C LEU A 82 20.95 1.32 15.59
N ALA A 83 20.15 1.87 16.51
CA ALA A 83 18.74 1.51 16.64
C ALA A 83 17.94 1.81 15.37
N ASP A 84 18.17 2.95 14.72
CA ASP A 84 17.51 3.31 13.46
C ASP A 84 17.95 2.38 12.31
N LEU A 85 19.23 2.08 12.18
CA LEU A 85 19.73 1.13 11.16
C LEU A 85 19.13 -0.28 11.35
N ARG A 86 19.04 -0.75 12.60
CA ARG A 86 18.40 -2.03 12.92
C ARG A 86 16.92 -2.02 12.57
N LEU A 87 16.20 -0.94 12.89
CA LEU A 87 14.80 -0.76 12.53
C LEU A 87 14.58 -0.80 11.00
N TRP A 88 15.40 -0.09 10.24
CA TRP A 88 15.27 -0.05 8.77
C TRP A 88 15.61 -1.38 8.13
N ARG A 89 16.65 -2.07 8.61
CA ARG A 89 16.98 -3.43 8.17
C ARG A 89 15.84 -4.41 8.47
N ALA A 90 15.27 -4.34 9.68
CA ALA A 90 14.14 -5.16 10.06
C ALA A 90 12.91 -4.95 9.14
N ASN A 91 12.63 -3.71 8.74
CA ASN A 91 11.58 -3.41 7.78
C ASN A 91 11.84 -4.06 6.41
N ALA A 92 13.07 -4.03 5.91
CA ALA A 92 13.45 -4.68 4.65
C ALA A 92 13.34 -6.21 4.77
N LEU A 93 13.83 -6.81 5.85
CA LEU A 93 13.71 -8.24 6.16
C LEU A 93 12.25 -8.70 6.21
N LYS A 94 11.37 -7.92 6.84
CA LYS A 94 9.93 -8.19 6.88
C LYS A 94 9.33 -8.25 5.47
N ILE A 95 9.67 -7.29 4.60
CA ILE A 95 9.14 -7.19 3.24
C ILE A 95 9.59 -8.39 2.39
N THR A 96 10.82 -8.86 2.56
CA THR A 96 11.34 -10.05 1.87
C THR A 96 10.86 -11.37 2.50
N GLY A 97 10.21 -11.33 3.69
CA GLY A 97 9.66 -12.50 4.37
C GLY A 97 10.64 -13.20 5.34
N ARG A 98 11.78 -12.57 5.66
CA ARG A 98 12.76 -13.04 6.64
C ARG A 98 12.33 -12.63 8.05
N THR A 99 11.17 -13.15 8.50
CA THR A 99 10.46 -12.68 9.70
C THR A 99 11.26 -12.85 10.99
N ASP A 100 11.95 -13.97 11.17
CA ASP A 100 12.71 -14.21 12.41
C ASP A 100 13.89 -13.26 12.55
N GLU A 101 14.56 -12.94 11.45
CA GLU A 101 15.64 -11.96 11.43
C GLU A 101 15.10 -10.54 11.66
N ALA A 102 13.93 -10.22 11.11
CA ALA A 102 13.27 -8.95 11.36
C ALA A 102 12.94 -8.77 12.86
N ILE A 103 12.43 -9.82 13.52
CA ILE A 103 12.16 -9.81 14.96
C ILE A 103 13.46 -9.58 15.74
N ALA A 104 14.55 -10.26 15.40
CA ALA A 104 15.83 -10.09 16.07
C ALA A 104 16.33 -8.64 15.97
N ASP A 105 16.23 -8.03 14.79
CA ASP A 105 16.65 -6.64 14.58
C ASP A 105 15.73 -5.63 15.28
N TYR A 106 14.40 -5.81 15.28
CA TYR A 106 13.50 -4.93 16.05
C TYR A 106 13.81 -5.00 17.55
N ARG A 107 14.09 -6.19 18.08
CA ARG A 107 14.47 -6.35 19.49
C ARG A 107 15.84 -5.73 19.79
N ALA A 108 16.80 -5.84 18.87
CA ALA A 108 18.10 -5.20 19.01
C ALA A 108 17.96 -3.65 18.97
N ALA A 109 17.08 -3.11 18.14
CA ALA A 109 16.78 -1.69 18.12
C ALA A 109 16.19 -1.21 19.45
N LEU A 110 15.25 -1.98 20.02
CA LEU A 110 14.63 -1.70 21.33
C LEU A 110 15.62 -1.86 22.50
N ALA A 111 16.57 -2.79 22.41
CA ALA A 111 17.62 -2.91 23.41
C ALA A 111 18.56 -1.69 23.42
N ALA A 112 18.85 -1.13 22.26
CA ALA A 112 19.66 0.09 22.12
C ALA A 112 18.86 1.36 22.48
N ARG A 113 17.55 1.41 22.15
CA ARG A 113 16.66 2.54 22.41
C ARG A 113 15.26 2.06 22.82
N PRO A 114 15.03 1.78 24.12
CA PRO A 114 13.76 1.22 24.61
C PRO A 114 12.52 2.08 24.38
N ASP A 115 12.69 3.38 24.19
CA ASP A 115 11.61 4.34 23.92
C ASP A 115 11.30 4.54 22.42
N GLN A 116 11.91 3.75 21.54
CA GLN A 116 11.62 3.80 20.10
C GLN A 116 10.24 3.21 19.76
N ALA A 117 9.21 4.04 19.89
CA ALA A 117 7.81 3.62 19.79
C ALA A 117 7.48 2.94 18.43
N VAL A 118 8.10 3.39 17.35
CA VAL A 118 7.92 2.80 16.01
C VAL A 118 8.43 1.36 15.93
N ALA A 119 9.44 0.98 16.71
CA ALA A 119 9.93 -0.40 16.74
C ALA A 119 8.93 -1.34 17.45
N TRP A 120 8.29 -0.89 18.53
CA TRP A 120 7.19 -1.62 19.19
C TRP A 120 6.01 -1.83 18.23
N PHE A 121 5.61 -0.77 17.51
CA PHE A 121 4.56 -0.88 16.52
C PHE A 121 4.95 -1.83 15.37
N SER A 122 6.20 -1.80 14.91
CA SER A 122 6.68 -2.67 13.84
C SER A 122 6.63 -4.15 14.23
N LEU A 123 6.98 -4.50 15.48
CA LEU A 123 6.78 -5.84 16.04
C LEU A 123 5.30 -6.24 16.07
N ALA A 124 4.42 -5.36 16.56
CA ALA A 124 2.97 -5.58 16.56
C ALA A 124 2.42 -5.81 15.15
N ASN A 125 2.95 -5.07 14.18
CA ASN A 125 2.51 -5.15 12.78
C ASN A 125 3.02 -6.39 12.04
N LEU A 126 3.89 -7.21 12.65
CA LEU A 126 4.20 -8.56 12.17
C LEU A 126 3.01 -9.52 12.28
N LYS A 127 2.00 -9.21 13.10
CA LYS A 127 0.78 -10.02 13.35
C LYS A 127 1.05 -11.37 14.06
N THR A 128 2.18 -11.98 13.83
CA THR A 128 2.59 -13.27 14.40
C THR A 128 3.34 -13.14 15.72
N TYR A 129 3.96 -11.99 15.96
CA TYR A 129 4.67 -11.70 17.18
C TYR A 129 3.72 -11.64 18.38
N ARG A 130 4.12 -12.27 19.50
CA ARG A 130 3.38 -12.27 20.75
C ARG A 130 4.22 -11.60 21.84
N PHE A 131 3.71 -10.50 22.37
CA PHE A 131 4.40 -9.73 23.40
C PHE A 131 4.39 -10.44 24.75
N THR A 132 5.54 -10.44 25.44
CA THR A 132 5.68 -10.88 26.83
C THR A 132 5.06 -9.85 27.79
N ASP A 133 4.84 -10.24 29.06
CA ASP A 133 4.34 -9.32 30.10
C ASP A 133 5.29 -8.16 30.34
N ALA A 134 6.60 -8.41 30.32
CA ALA A 134 7.62 -7.39 30.47
C ALA A 134 7.60 -6.37 29.34
N GLU A 135 7.42 -6.81 28.09
CA GLU A 135 7.32 -5.94 26.92
C GLU A 135 6.03 -5.08 26.96
N ILE A 136 4.91 -5.65 27.37
CA ILE A 136 3.66 -4.90 27.57
C ILE A 136 3.80 -3.86 28.67
N ALA A 137 4.42 -4.22 29.81
CA ALA A 137 4.69 -3.28 30.87
C ALA A 137 5.58 -2.12 30.42
N ALA A 138 6.63 -2.41 29.64
CA ALA A 138 7.51 -1.40 29.06
C ALA A 138 6.75 -0.46 28.12
N MET A 139 5.92 -0.99 27.22
CA MET A 139 5.09 -0.18 26.31
C MET A 139 4.08 0.70 27.08
N ARG A 140 3.44 0.19 28.14
CA ARG A 140 2.53 0.96 29.01
C ARG A 140 3.26 2.10 29.71
N ALA A 141 4.44 1.85 30.28
CA ALA A 141 5.26 2.87 30.92
C ALA A 141 5.69 3.96 29.93
N ALA A 142 6.08 3.57 28.73
CA ALA A 142 6.46 4.50 27.67
C ALA A 142 5.25 5.35 27.20
N GLU A 143 4.07 4.73 27.01
CA GLU A 143 2.84 5.42 26.60
C GLU A 143 2.36 6.44 27.63
N ALA A 144 2.48 6.12 28.91
CA ALA A 144 2.06 6.99 30.01
C ALA A 144 3.04 8.13 30.30
N ARG A 145 4.21 8.17 29.67
CA ARG A 145 5.24 9.18 29.94
C ARG A 145 4.74 10.59 29.65
N PRO A 146 4.89 11.55 30.59
CA PRO A 146 4.56 12.95 30.32
C PRO A 146 5.39 13.52 29.15
N GLY A 147 4.76 14.33 28.30
CA GLY A 147 5.44 15.00 27.19
C GLY A 147 5.85 14.09 26.02
N ILE A 148 5.44 12.81 26.00
CA ILE A 148 5.67 11.94 24.85
C ILE A 148 5.09 12.58 23.59
N HIS A 149 5.83 12.49 22.48
CA HIS A 149 5.36 13.00 21.19
C HIS A 149 4.06 12.28 20.77
N PRO A 150 3.04 12.99 20.25
CA PRO A 150 1.73 12.39 19.91
C PRO A 150 1.82 11.19 18.98
N MET A 151 2.75 11.22 18.01
CA MET A 151 2.94 10.11 17.07
C MET A 151 3.54 8.87 17.76
N ASP A 152 4.48 9.05 18.71
CA ASP A 152 5.05 7.94 19.48
C ASP A 152 3.97 7.30 20.36
N ARG A 153 3.12 8.12 21.01
CA ARG A 153 1.96 7.63 21.74
C ARG A 153 1.01 6.85 20.85
N THR A 154 0.80 7.32 19.61
CA THR A 154 -0.03 6.62 18.62
C THR A 154 0.55 5.24 18.30
N TYR A 155 1.85 5.14 18.00
CA TYR A 155 2.51 3.85 17.76
C TYR A 155 2.34 2.88 18.94
N LEU A 156 2.55 3.35 20.16
CA LEU A 156 2.39 2.54 21.36
C LEU A 156 0.94 2.11 21.58
N CYS A 157 -0.04 2.99 21.33
CA CYS A 157 -1.46 2.65 21.41
C CYS A 157 -1.82 1.50 20.46
N PHE A 158 -1.39 1.56 19.19
CA PHE A 158 -1.66 0.48 18.24
C PHE A 158 -0.91 -0.81 18.61
N ALA A 159 0.30 -0.73 19.12
CA ALA A 159 1.06 -1.89 19.59
C ALA A 159 0.39 -2.55 20.82
N LEU A 160 -0.04 -1.76 21.81
CA LEU A 160 -0.78 -2.24 22.97
C LEU A 160 -2.15 -2.79 22.59
N GLY A 161 -2.86 -2.12 21.69
CA GLY A 161 -4.13 -2.64 21.16
C GLY A 161 -3.98 -4.04 20.60
N LYS A 162 -2.91 -4.30 19.80
CA LYS A 162 -2.61 -5.62 19.26
C LYS A 162 -2.18 -6.61 20.36
N ALA A 163 -1.37 -6.17 21.31
CA ALA A 163 -0.92 -7.04 22.42
C ALA A 163 -2.10 -7.55 23.26
N PHE A 164 -3.07 -6.70 23.55
CA PHE A 164 -4.29 -7.07 24.29
C PHE A 164 -5.29 -7.86 23.43
N GLU A 165 -5.37 -7.60 22.12
CA GLU A 165 -6.10 -8.44 21.18
C GLU A 165 -5.61 -9.89 21.22
N ASP A 166 -4.28 -10.10 21.23
CA ASP A 166 -3.66 -11.42 21.29
C ASP A 166 -3.93 -12.18 22.61
N ARG A 167 -4.27 -11.45 23.67
CA ARG A 167 -4.65 -11.98 24.97
C ARG A 167 -6.15 -12.13 25.15
N ALA A 168 -6.93 -11.85 24.10
CA ALA A 168 -8.39 -11.83 24.15
C ALA A 168 -8.99 -10.87 25.22
N THR A 169 -8.21 -9.86 25.66
CA THR A 169 -8.69 -8.78 26.54
C THR A 169 -9.21 -7.61 25.67
N PHE A 170 -10.36 -7.86 25.02
CA PHE A 170 -10.85 -6.99 23.95
C PHE A 170 -11.26 -5.59 24.39
N ALA A 171 -11.68 -5.42 25.64
CA ALA A 171 -12.02 -4.09 26.18
C ALA A 171 -10.78 -3.19 26.29
N GLU A 172 -9.67 -3.74 26.83
CA GLU A 172 -8.40 -3.02 26.91
C GLU A 172 -7.81 -2.78 25.53
N SER A 173 -7.86 -3.79 24.67
CA SER A 173 -7.45 -3.69 23.27
C SER A 173 -8.17 -2.54 22.57
N TRP A 174 -9.50 -2.49 22.67
CA TRP A 174 -10.29 -1.42 22.06
C TRP A 174 -9.96 -0.04 22.64
N ALA A 175 -9.78 0.07 23.96
CA ALA A 175 -9.43 1.33 24.60
C ALA A 175 -8.14 1.93 24.03
N PHE A 176 -7.14 1.08 23.74
CA PHE A 176 -5.90 1.51 23.10
C PHE A 176 -6.08 1.84 21.63
N TYR A 177 -6.77 1.00 20.85
CA TYR A 177 -7.07 1.31 19.45
C TYR A 177 -7.87 2.63 19.32
N ALA A 178 -8.89 2.83 20.13
CA ALA A 178 -9.71 4.06 20.11
C ALA A 178 -8.86 5.29 20.44
N ARG A 179 -7.98 5.21 21.44
CA ARG A 179 -7.07 6.31 21.81
C ARG A 179 -6.09 6.61 20.68
N GLY A 180 -5.45 5.58 20.10
CA GLY A 180 -4.53 5.72 18.96
C GLY A 180 -5.20 6.35 17.74
N ASN A 181 -6.41 5.90 17.43
CA ASN A 181 -7.24 6.45 16.36
C ASN A 181 -7.58 7.93 16.63
N ALA A 182 -8.03 8.29 17.83
CA ALA A 182 -8.35 9.69 18.18
C ALA A 182 -7.13 10.61 18.02
N LEU A 183 -5.95 10.19 18.49
CA LEU A 183 -4.69 10.93 18.31
C LEU A 183 -4.37 11.13 16.83
N ARG A 184 -4.51 10.09 16.03
CA ARG A 184 -4.21 10.15 14.59
C ARG A 184 -5.24 10.99 13.84
N ARG A 185 -6.54 10.85 14.18
CA ARG A 185 -7.62 11.64 13.57
C ARG A 185 -7.45 13.14 13.82
N ALA A 186 -6.98 13.53 15.01
CA ALA A 186 -6.73 14.93 15.34
C ALA A 186 -5.66 15.60 14.45
N SER A 187 -4.78 14.81 13.83
CA SER A 187 -3.74 15.29 12.89
C SER A 187 -4.04 14.97 11.42
N ALA A 188 -5.15 14.27 11.15
CA ALA A 188 -5.53 13.89 9.79
C ALA A 188 -6.23 15.04 9.07
N THR A 189 -5.99 15.15 7.78
CA THR A 189 -6.60 16.18 6.91
C THR A 189 -7.81 15.65 6.13
N TYR A 190 -8.13 14.37 6.27
CA TYR A 190 -9.25 13.74 5.56
C TYR A 190 -10.59 14.42 5.83
N ARG A 191 -11.29 14.74 4.74
CA ARG A 191 -12.60 15.41 4.73
C ARG A 191 -13.62 14.53 4.02
N PRO A 192 -14.52 13.87 4.76
CA PRO A 192 -15.53 12.98 4.17
C PRO A 192 -16.51 13.71 3.24
N ASP A 193 -16.85 14.97 3.52
CA ASP A 193 -17.69 15.81 2.65
C ASP A 193 -17.04 16.03 1.26
N VAL A 194 -15.73 16.20 1.20
CA VAL A 194 -14.97 16.31 -0.05
C VAL A 194 -14.99 14.99 -0.81
N ALA A 195 -14.83 13.86 -0.11
CA ALA A 195 -14.89 12.54 -0.72
C ALA A 195 -16.27 12.26 -1.34
N GLU A 196 -17.35 12.57 -0.62
CA GLU A 196 -18.72 12.45 -1.09
C GLU A 196 -18.97 13.32 -2.33
N ALA A 197 -18.59 14.60 -2.26
CA ALA A 197 -18.72 15.53 -3.39
C ALA A 197 -17.89 15.10 -4.61
N CYS A 198 -16.69 14.54 -4.40
CA CYS A 198 -15.87 13.99 -5.47
C CYS A 198 -16.56 12.80 -6.14
N ALA A 199 -17.10 11.87 -5.37
CA ALA A 199 -17.83 10.71 -5.90
C ALA A 199 -19.05 11.11 -6.73
N MET A 200 -19.82 12.10 -6.26
CA MET A 200 -20.97 12.65 -7.02
C MET A 200 -20.53 13.22 -8.37
N ARG A 201 -19.49 14.06 -8.39
CA ARG A 201 -18.94 14.63 -9.64
C ARG A 201 -18.39 13.57 -10.59
N ILE A 202 -17.80 12.50 -10.07
CA ILE A 202 -17.35 11.37 -10.88
C ILE A 202 -18.57 10.71 -11.55
N ALA A 203 -19.63 10.44 -10.78
CA ALA A 203 -20.84 9.79 -11.30
C ALA A 203 -21.56 10.66 -12.34
N GLU A 204 -21.62 11.97 -12.12
CA GLU A 204 -22.18 12.93 -13.08
C GLU A 204 -21.39 13.00 -14.39
N THR A 205 -20.06 12.87 -14.33
CA THR A 205 -19.19 12.98 -15.51
C THR A 205 -19.10 11.67 -16.30
N CYS A 206 -18.88 10.57 -15.59
CA CYS A 206 -18.58 9.27 -16.16
C CYS A 206 -19.86 8.47 -16.43
N THR A 207 -20.73 8.97 -17.30
CA THR A 207 -21.98 8.30 -17.70
C THR A 207 -21.74 7.21 -18.76
N ALA A 208 -22.74 6.39 -19.06
CA ALA A 208 -22.67 5.40 -20.13
C ALA A 208 -22.42 6.07 -21.49
N ASP A 209 -23.11 7.19 -21.77
CA ASP A 209 -22.94 7.97 -23.02
C ASP A 209 -21.53 8.55 -23.10
N PHE A 210 -20.98 9.05 -21.98
CA PHE A 210 -19.61 9.53 -21.91
C PHE A 210 -18.60 8.49 -22.43
N PHE A 211 -18.74 7.22 -22.06
CA PHE A 211 -17.86 6.16 -22.53
C PHE A 211 -18.20 5.69 -23.94
N ALA A 212 -19.46 5.64 -24.32
CA ALA A 212 -19.89 5.27 -25.67
C ALA A 212 -19.31 6.20 -26.73
N GLU A 213 -19.35 7.52 -26.49
CA GLU A 213 -18.76 8.55 -27.39
C GLU A 213 -17.24 8.46 -27.52
N ARG A 214 -16.55 7.80 -26.55
CA ARG A 214 -15.09 7.66 -26.47
C ARG A 214 -14.61 6.24 -26.76
N THR A 215 -15.45 5.43 -27.36
CA THR A 215 -15.10 4.07 -27.78
C THR A 215 -13.88 4.10 -28.71
N GLY A 216 -12.91 3.22 -28.46
CA GLY A 216 -11.66 3.13 -29.25
C GLY A 216 -10.56 4.12 -28.84
N TRP A 217 -10.78 4.92 -27.81
CA TRP A 217 -9.73 5.76 -27.24
C TRP A 217 -8.69 4.93 -26.47
N GLY A 218 -7.57 5.57 -26.15
CA GLY A 218 -6.50 4.96 -25.34
C GLY A 218 -5.68 3.92 -26.12
N VAL A 219 -5.06 3.04 -25.35
CA VAL A 219 -4.20 1.95 -25.86
C VAL A 219 -4.88 0.62 -25.57
N ALA A 220 -5.15 -0.16 -26.62
CA ALA A 220 -5.81 -1.45 -26.52
C ALA A 220 -4.83 -2.56 -26.06
N ASP A 221 -4.15 -2.35 -24.93
CA ASP A 221 -3.25 -3.32 -24.30
C ASP A 221 -3.97 -4.02 -23.12
N ALA A 222 -3.92 -5.35 -23.09
CA ALA A 222 -4.53 -6.17 -22.06
C ALA A 222 -3.54 -6.59 -20.96
N ALA A 223 -2.26 -6.17 -21.05
CA ALA A 223 -1.22 -6.56 -20.08
C ALA A 223 -1.47 -6.05 -18.64
N PRO A 224 -2.04 -4.86 -18.41
CA PRO A 224 -2.31 -4.39 -17.05
C PRO A 224 -3.51 -5.10 -16.40
N LEU A 225 -3.31 -5.60 -15.18
CA LEU A 225 -4.33 -6.15 -14.30
C LEU A 225 -4.45 -5.22 -13.08
N PHE A 226 -5.56 -4.49 -12.98
CA PHE A 226 -5.82 -3.61 -11.84
C PHE A 226 -6.55 -4.37 -10.74
N VAL A 227 -5.97 -4.40 -9.53
CA VAL A 227 -6.59 -4.95 -8.33
C VAL A 227 -6.91 -3.81 -7.38
N LEU A 228 -8.17 -3.59 -7.11
CA LEU A 228 -8.67 -2.47 -6.32
C LEU A 228 -9.72 -2.90 -5.28
N GLY A 229 -10.22 -1.98 -4.49
CA GLY A 229 -11.18 -2.18 -3.42
C GLY A 229 -10.85 -1.35 -2.20
N LEU A 230 -11.56 -1.53 -1.09
CA LEU A 230 -11.17 -0.87 0.15
C LEU A 230 -9.84 -1.44 0.69
N PRO A 231 -9.01 -0.65 1.36
CA PRO A 231 -7.89 -1.17 2.13
C PRO A 231 -8.39 -2.27 3.10
N ARG A 232 -7.60 -3.33 3.28
CA ARG A 232 -7.94 -4.48 4.14
C ARG A 232 -9.09 -5.35 3.65
N SER A 233 -9.56 -5.20 2.42
CA SER A 233 -10.56 -6.08 1.79
C SER A 233 -10.00 -7.42 1.29
N GLY A 234 -8.66 -7.56 1.17
CA GLY A 234 -8.03 -8.77 0.64
C GLY A 234 -7.28 -8.57 -0.69
N SER A 235 -7.08 -7.34 -1.13
CA SER A 235 -6.40 -7.02 -2.41
C SER A 235 -4.99 -7.62 -2.51
N THR A 236 -4.24 -7.69 -1.40
CA THR A 236 -2.92 -8.35 -1.37
C THR A 236 -3.03 -9.87 -1.59
N LEU A 237 -4.11 -10.51 -1.12
CA LEU A 237 -4.35 -11.94 -1.38
C LEU A 237 -4.59 -12.18 -2.88
N ILE A 238 -5.45 -11.38 -3.52
CA ILE A 238 -5.69 -11.46 -4.97
C ILE A 238 -4.39 -11.22 -5.75
N GLU A 239 -3.64 -10.18 -5.39
CA GLU A 239 -2.34 -9.89 -6.00
C GLU A 239 -1.39 -11.09 -5.89
N GLN A 240 -1.31 -11.73 -4.72
CA GLN A 240 -0.43 -12.89 -4.50
C GLN A 240 -0.89 -14.10 -5.30
N ILE A 241 -2.19 -14.38 -5.35
CA ILE A 241 -2.78 -15.46 -6.16
C ILE A 241 -2.43 -15.26 -7.64
N LEU A 242 -2.73 -14.09 -8.19
CA LEU A 242 -2.51 -13.81 -9.61
C LEU A 242 -1.01 -13.75 -9.96
N ALA A 243 -0.17 -13.20 -9.07
CA ALA A 243 1.28 -13.17 -9.27
C ALA A 243 1.95 -14.55 -9.21
N SER A 244 1.24 -15.59 -8.75
CA SER A 244 1.70 -16.98 -8.79
C SER A 244 1.52 -17.60 -10.17
N HIS A 245 0.68 -17.03 -11.03
CA HIS A 245 0.53 -17.47 -12.42
C HIS A 245 1.82 -17.20 -13.22
N PRO A 246 2.33 -18.16 -14.03
CA PRO A 246 3.61 -18.01 -14.72
C PRO A 246 3.65 -16.86 -15.74
N GLN A 247 2.51 -16.40 -16.23
CA GLN A 247 2.41 -15.29 -17.18
C GLN A 247 2.16 -13.93 -16.50
N VAL A 248 1.97 -13.87 -15.18
CA VAL A 248 1.61 -12.64 -14.46
C VAL A 248 2.73 -12.21 -13.53
N GLU A 249 3.12 -10.95 -13.60
CA GLU A 249 4.11 -10.34 -12.71
C GLU A 249 3.42 -9.43 -11.68
N GLY A 250 3.65 -9.69 -10.39
CA GLY A 250 3.23 -8.79 -9.33
C GLY A 250 4.21 -7.61 -9.24
N THR A 251 3.68 -6.38 -9.23
CA THR A 251 4.51 -5.20 -9.03
C THR A 251 4.35 -4.65 -7.61
N GLN A 252 3.69 -3.52 -7.43
CA GLN A 252 3.42 -2.86 -6.15
C GLN A 252 2.18 -1.97 -6.24
N GLU A 253 1.95 -1.13 -5.24
CA GLU A 253 0.97 -0.06 -5.31
C GLU A 253 1.53 1.07 -6.19
N LEU A 254 1.12 1.07 -7.47
CA LEU A 254 1.60 2.05 -8.46
C LEU A 254 0.87 3.38 -8.29
N THR A 255 1.60 4.49 -8.42
CA THR A 255 1.06 5.84 -8.21
C THR A 255 0.71 6.57 -9.51
N GLU A 256 0.99 5.96 -10.65
CA GLU A 256 0.88 6.56 -11.98
C GLU A 256 -0.55 7.03 -12.26
N ILE A 257 -1.55 6.18 -12.05
CA ILE A 257 -2.96 6.52 -12.30
C ILE A 257 -3.41 7.71 -11.43
N SER A 258 -3.12 7.69 -10.14
CA SER A 258 -3.47 8.80 -9.24
C SER A 258 -2.70 10.08 -9.56
N ARG A 259 -1.47 9.97 -10.05
CA ARG A 259 -0.67 11.10 -10.52
C ARG A 259 -1.26 11.72 -11.77
N TYR A 260 -1.65 10.91 -12.76
CA TYR A 260 -2.32 11.41 -13.96
C TYR A 260 -3.67 12.07 -13.65
N ALA A 261 -4.45 11.48 -12.74
CA ALA A 261 -5.68 12.10 -12.27
C ALA A 261 -5.44 13.50 -11.67
N ARG A 262 -4.38 13.66 -10.87
CA ARG A 262 -3.99 14.97 -10.33
C ARG A 262 -3.51 15.94 -11.39
N GLU A 263 -2.76 15.48 -12.38
CA GLU A 263 -2.28 16.29 -13.51
C GLU A 263 -3.47 16.83 -14.34
N ILE A 264 -4.51 16.01 -14.53
CA ILE A 264 -5.69 16.35 -15.36
C ILE A 264 -6.71 17.15 -14.56
N CYS A 265 -7.07 16.69 -13.37
CA CYS A 265 -8.21 17.16 -12.61
C CYS A 265 -7.84 18.15 -11.49
N GLY A 266 -6.53 18.31 -11.19
CA GLY A 266 -6.09 18.88 -9.94
C GLY A 266 -6.36 17.93 -8.75
N ALA A 267 -5.92 18.30 -7.55
CA ALA A 267 -6.18 17.54 -6.34
C ALA A 267 -6.54 18.46 -5.18
N ASP A 268 -7.43 18.01 -4.31
CA ASP A 268 -7.68 18.68 -3.05
C ASP A 268 -6.39 18.63 -2.20
N PRO A 269 -5.89 19.78 -1.71
CA PRO A 269 -4.64 19.83 -0.95
C PRO A 269 -4.70 19.04 0.36
N ASP A 270 -5.90 18.87 0.94
CA ASP A 270 -6.09 18.25 2.24
C ASP A 270 -6.21 16.72 2.12
N CYS A 271 -6.94 16.20 1.13
CA CYS A 271 -7.19 14.76 1.02
C CYS A 271 -6.71 14.11 -0.28
N GLY A 272 -6.14 14.88 -1.21
CA GLY A 272 -5.54 14.36 -2.45
C GLY A 272 -6.53 13.80 -3.48
N LEU A 273 -7.84 13.96 -3.27
CA LEU A 273 -8.88 13.52 -4.22
C LEU A 273 -8.99 14.47 -5.40
N PRO A 274 -9.45 14.00 -6.58
CA PRO A 274 -9.63 14.86 -7.74
C PRO A 274 -10.57 16.03 -7.47
N LEU A 275 -10.10 17.28 -7.67
CA LEU A 275 -10.92 18.48 -7.48
C LEU A 275 -11.99 18.64 -8.53
N HIS A 276 -11.63 18.36 -9.78
CA HIS A 276 -12.46 18.59 -10.95
C HIS A 276 -12.52 17.37 -11.87
N PRO A 277 -13.17 16.24 -11.46
CA PRO A 277 -13.27 15.05 -12.30
C PRO A 277 -13.87 15.33 -13.70
N GLN A 278 -14.68 16.39 -13.82
CA GLN A 278 -15.23 16.87 -15.10
C GLN A 278 -14.13 17.22 -16.13
N ALA A 279 -12.89 17.43 -15.69
CA ALA A 279 -11.77 17.65 -16.60
C ALA A 279 -11.47 16.42 -17.47
N LEU A 280 -11.87 15.21 -17.06
CA LEU A 280 -11.82 14.02 -17.91
C LEU A 280 -12.62 14.21 -19.22
N ALA A 281 -13.70 14.97 -19.18
CA ALA A 281 -14.52 15.27 -20.36
C ALA A 281 -13.79 16.14 -21.41
N ARG A 282 -12.72 16.83 -21.02
CA ARG A 282 -11.92 17.68 -21.92
C ARG A 282 -10.79 16.93 -22.60
N LEU A 283 -10.49 15.70 -22.18
CA LEU A 283 -9.48 14.89 -22.85
C LEU A 283 -9.89 14.62 -24.29
N THR A 284 -8.90 14.58 -25.16
CA THR A 284 -9.04 14.11 -26.54
C THR A 284 -8.62 12.65 -26.67
N ALA A 285 -8.93 12.03 -27.81
CA ALA A 285 -8.45 10.67 -28.09
C ALA A 285 -6.91 10.59 -28.11
N ALA A 286 -6.24 11.68 -28.56
CA ALA A 286 -4.78 11.78 -28.53
C ALA A 286 -4.22 11.82 -27.11
N ASP A 287 -4.85 12.59 -26.22
CA ASP A 287 -4.45 12.66 -24.79
C ASP A 287 -4.63 11.31 -24.12
N ALA A 288 -5.75 10.64 -24.32
CA ALA A 288 -6.01 9.33 -23.75
C ALA A 288 -4.99 8.28 -24.24
N ARG A 289 -4.65 8.30 -25.53
CA ARG A 289 -3.60 7.44 -26.07
C ARG A 289 -2.23 7.74 -25.46
N ALA A 290 -1.83 9.02 -25.43
CA ALA A 290 -0.55 9.45 -24.86
C ALA A 290 -0.39 9.04 -23.39
N LEU A 291 -1.46 9.16 -22.59
CA LEU A 291 -1.46 8.72 -21.20
C LEU A 291 -1.37 7.19 -21.06
N GLY A 292 -2.05 6.43 -21.91
CA GLY A 292 -1.95 4.96 -21.93
C GLY A 292 -0.54 4.49 -22.32
N GLU A 293 0.07 5.07 -23.35
CA GLU A 293 1.45 4.80 -23.78
C GLU A 293 2.44 5.16 -22.66
N ARG A 294 2.25 6.30 -22.00
CA ARG A 294 3.04 6.76 -20.87
C ARG A 294 2.95 5.78 -19.68
N PHE A 295 1.73 5.30 -19.35
CA PHE A 295 1.55 4.31 -18.29
C PHE A 295 2.33 3.02 -18.58
N LEU A 296 2.19 2.48 -19.79
CA LEU A 296 2.90 1.26 -20.18
C LEU A 296 4.43 1.46 -20.17
N ALA A 297 4.92 2.64 -20.56
CA ALA A 297 6.35 2.95 -20.55
C ALA A 297 6.91 3.11 -19.13
N GLU A 298 6.25 3.88 -18.28
CA GLU A 298 6.73 4.17 -16.92
C GLU A 298 6.66 2.93 -16.02
N THR A 299 5.62 2.11 -16.15
CA THR A 299 5.46 0.89 -15.36
C THR A 299 6.47 -0.22 -15.70
N ARG A 300 7.16 -0.13 -16.83
CA ARG A 300 8.23 -1.09 -17.19
C ARG A 300 9.33 -1.17 -16.14
N THR A 301 9.61 -0.08 -15.43
CA THR A 301 10.65 -0.04 -14.38
C THR A 301 10.34 -0.95 -13.18
N TYR A 302 9.06 -1.29 -12.97
CA TYR A 302 8.61 -2.19 -11.91
C TYR A 302 8.49 -3.65 -12.36
N ARG A 303 8.57 -3.91 -13.68
CA ARG A 303 8.43 -5.22 -14.29
C ARG A 303 9.80 -5.88 -14.43
N ARG A 304 10.12 -6.79 -13.52
CA ARG A 304 11.45 -7.41 -13.44
C ARG A 304 11.54 -8.77 -14.12
N LEU A 305 10.41 -9.48 -14.24
CA LEU A 305 10.34 -10.82 -14.78
C LEU A 305 10.02 -10.83 -16.28
N GLY A 306 9.62 -9.70 -16.86
CA GLY A 306 9.27 -9.56 -18.27
C GLY A 306 8.08 -10.43 -18.70
N ARG A 307 7.17 -10.76 -17.78
CA ARG A 307 5.99 -11.58 -18.06
C ARG A 307 4.97 -10.77 -18.89
N PRO A 308 4.10 -11.44 -19.69
CA PRO A 308 3.13 -10.76 -20.54
C PRO A 308 2.19 -9.82 -19.79
N PHE A 309 1.72 -10.24 -18.59
CA PHE A 309 0.80 -9.48 -17.76
C PHE A 309 1.48 -8.98 -16.49
N PHE A 310 1.01 -7.86 -15.96
CA PHE A 310 1.48 -7.31 -14.69
C PHE A 310 0.33 -6.72 -13.87
N ILE A 311 0.50 -6.73 -12.56
CA ILE A 311 -0.54 -6.27 -11.63
C ILE A 311 -0.18 -4.88 -11.11
N ASP A 312 -1.11 -3.94 -11.26
CA ASP A 312 -1.17 -2.73 -10.44
C ASP A 312 -2.18 -2.97 -9.32
N LYS A 313 -1.67 -3.25 -8.11
CA LYS A 313 -2.53 -3.42 -6.94
C LYS A 313 -2.55 -2.14 -6.13
N MET A 314 -3.47 -1.24 -6.44
CA MET A 314 -3.71 0.00 -5.72
C MET A 314 -5.19 0.06 -5.26
N PRO A 315 -5.46 -0.15 -3.96
CA PRO A 315 -6.83 -0.14 -3.45
C PRO A 315 -7.62 1.08 -3.91
N ASN A 316 -7.04 2.26 -3.84
CA ASN A 316 -7.71 3.52 -4.16
C ASN A 316 -7.96 3.76 -5.67
N ASN A 317 -7.56 2.85 -6.56
CA ASN A 317 -7.85 2.98 -7.99
C ASN A 317 -9.36 2.90 -8.31
N PHE A 318 -10.22 2.55 -7.34
CA PHE A 318 -11.67 2.65 -7.53
C PHE A 318 -12.16 4.09 -7.81
N TRP A 319 -11.44 5.11 -7.37
CA TRP A 319 -11.68 6.50 -7.72
C TRP A 319 -11.41 6.81 -9.19
N HIS A 320 -10.59 6.01 -9.86
CA HIS A 320 -9.98 6.30 -11.14
C HIS A 320 -10.39 5.34 -12.26
N ILE A 321 -11.40 4.48 -12.04
CA ILE A 321 -11.86 3.51 -13.04
C ILE A 321 -12.23 4.20 -14.36
N GLY A 322 -12.86 5.39 -14.30
CA GLY A 322 -13.17 6.17 -15.48
C GLY A 322 -11.93 6.57 -16.30
N LEU A 323 -10.87 7.01 -15.63
CA LEU A 323 -9.59 7.32 -16.30
C LEU A 323 -8.95 6.04 -16.86
N ILE A 324 -8.91 4.96 -16.09
CA ILE A 324 -8.36 3.66 -16.54
C ILE A 324 -9.09 3.19 -17.80
N GLN A 325 -10.43 3.29 -17.82
CA GLN A 325 -11.23 2.90 -18.97
C GLN A 325 -10.92 3.72 -20.23
N LEU A 326 -10.65 5.03 -20.07
CA LEU A 326 -10.29 5.90 -21.19
C LEU A 326 -8.91 5.61 -21.77
N ILE A 327 -7.91 5.37 -20.93
CA ILE A 327 -6.51 5.26 -21.35
C ILE A 327 -6.09 3.81 -21.65
N LEU A 328 -6.73 2.81 -21.02
CA LEU A 328 -6.42 1.39 -21.11
C LEU A 328 -7.72 0.56 -21.20
N PRO A 329 -8.50 0.69 -22.26
CA PRO A 329 -9.86 0.12 -22.36
C PRO A 329 -9.91 -1.42 -22.32
N ARG A 330 -8.77 -2.10 -22.50
CA ARG A 330 -8.67 -3.57 -22.44
C ARG A 330 -8.00 -4.09 -21.17
N ALA A 331 -7.56 -3.21 -20.26
CA ALA A 331 -7.00 -3.64 -18.99
C ALA A 331 -8.04 -4.41 -18.16
N THR A 332 -7.62 -5.46 -17.48
CA THR A 332 -8.48 -6.20 -16.54
C THR A 332 -8.64 -5.40 -15.24
N ILE A 333 -9.87 -5.32 -14.72
CA ILE A 333 -10.15 -4.65 -13.44
C ILE A 333 -10.85 -5.66 -12.51
N ILE A 334 -10.27 -5.87 -11.33
CA ILE A 334 -10.79 -6.77 -10.29
C ILE A 334 -11.01 -5.97 -9.01
N ASP A 335 -12.26 -5.94 -8.55
CA ASP A 335 -12.70 -5.33 -7.30
C ASP A 335 -12.91 -6.40 -6.24
N ILE A 336 -12.11 -6.36 -5.15
CA ILE A 336 -12.27 -7.25 -4.02
C ILE A 336 -13.12 -6.61 -2.93
N ARG A 337 -14.25 -7.23 -2.62
CA ARG A 337 -15.17 -6.80 -1.55
C ARG A 337 -15.14 -7.76 -0.38
N ARG A 338 -15.19 -7.20 0.80
CA ARG A 338 -15.26 -7.91 2.06
C ARG A 338 -16.43 -7.38 2.88
N ASP A 339 -16.97 -8.20 3.79
CA ASP A 339 -17.98 -7.75 4.76
C ASP A 339 -17.62 -6.36 5.33
N PRO A 340 -18.51 -5.36 5.22
CA PRO A 340 -18.19 -3.98 5.60
C PRO A 340 -17.80 -3.83 7.06
N MET A 341 -18.36 -4.62 7.99
CA MET A 341 -17.99 -4.60 9.41
C MET A 341 -16.58 -5.17 9.60
N ALA A 342 -16.26 -6.29 8.94
CA ALA A 342 -14.94 -6.90 9.02
C ALA A 342 -13.85 -6.02 8.38
N CYS A 343 -14.16 -5.40 7.24
CA CYS A 343 -13.28 -4.46 6.56
C CYS A 343 -13.07 -3.19 7.40
N GLY A 344 -14.15 -2.58 7.88
CA GLY A 344 -14.13 -1.36 8.69
C GLY A 344 -13.33 -1.56 9.99
N PHE A 345 -13.59 -2.63 10.73
CA PHE A 345 -12.79 -2.95 11.92
C PHE A 345 -11.32 -3.18 11.59
N SER A 346 -11.02 -3.88 10.49
CA SER A 346 -9.64 -4.12 10.05
C SER A 346 -8.91 -2.83 9.67
N ASN A 347 -9.62 -1.81 9.20
CA ASN A 347 -9.09 -0.46 8.98
C ASN A 347 -8.84 0.26 10.31
N LEU A 348 -9.82 0.29 11.22
CA LEU A 348 -9.73 0.95 12.54
C LEU A 348 -8.56 0.43 13.39
N LYS A 349 -8.17 -0.82 13.27
CA LYS A 349 -7.03 -1.40 14.01
C LYS A 349 -5.69 -1.34 13.28
N GLN A 350 -5.63 -0.68 12.13
CA GLN A 350 -4.40 -0.54 11.34
C GLN A 350 -3.94 0.91 11.32
N LEU A 351 -2.72 1.15 11.80
CA LEU A 351 -2.06 2.41 11.56
C LEU A 351 -1.39 2.36 10.19
N PHE A 352 -1.86 3.19 9.27
CA PHE A 352 -1.28 3.37 7.94
C PHE A 352 -0.16 4.42 7.97
N GLY A 353 0.64 4.47 6.89
CA GLY A 353 1.68 5.49 6.72
C GLY A 353 1.11 6.92 6.72
N THR A 354 1.97 7.90 6.85
CA THR A 354 1.59 9.31 6.85
C THR A 354 0.87 9.67 5.56
N ASN A 355 -0.26 10.39 5.68
CA ASN A 355 -1.11 10.84 4.57
C ASN A 355 -1.72 9.71 3.70
N HIS A 356 -1.74 8.48 4.22
CA HIS A 356 -2.39 7.35 3.56
C HIS A 356 -3.57 6.87 4.39
N GLN A 357 -4.70 6.61 3.73
CA GLN A 357 -5.91 6.01 4.33
C GLN A 357 -6.41 6.75 5.59
N GLU A 358 -6.35 8.08 5.61
CA GLU A 358 -6.68 8.89 6.79
C GLU A 358 -8.14 8.78 7.24
N PHE A 359 -9.04 8.30 6.38
CA PHE A 359 -10.42 7.99 6.75
C PHE A 359 -10.52 6.86 7.81
N SER A 360 -9.46 6.05 7.97
CA SER A 360 -9.48 4.86 8.83
C SER A 360 -9.43 5.14 10.34
N TYR A 361 -9.29 6.40 10.75
CA TYR A 361 -9.06 6.77 12.15
C TYR A 361 -10.32 7.26 12.90
N SER A 362 -11.49 7.12 12.30
CA SER A 362 -12.78 7.44 12.91
C SER A 362 -13.84 6.46 12.41
N ILE A 363 -14.74 6.04 13.30
CA ILE A 363 -15.86 5.17 12.93
C ILE A 363 -16.74 5.84 11.88
N ASP A 364 -17.05 7.12 12.05
CA ASP A 364 -17.85 7.89 11.11
C ASP A 364 -17.19 8.00 9.74
N ASP A 365 -15.91 8.37 9.72
CA ASP A 365 -15.16 8.47 8.47
C ASP A 365 -15.08 7.12 7.73
N VAL A 366 -14.86 6.01 8.47
CA VAL A 366 -14.85 4.66 7.89
C VAL A 366 -16.21 4.32 7.28
N ALA A 367 -17.30 4.60 7.97
CA ALA A 367 -18.63 4.34 7.46
C ALA A 367 -18.94 5.16 6.20
N ARG A 368 -18.71 6.48 6.25
CA ARG A 368 -18.93 7.39 5.11
C ARG A 368 -18.06 7.01 3.90
N HIS A 369 -16.77 6.71 4.12
CA HIS A 369 -15.88 6.28 3.03
C HIS A 369 -16.32 4.94 2.43
N THR A 370 -16.80 4.01 3.25
CA THR A 370 -17.34 2.73 2.78
C THR A 370 -18.58 2.93 1.91
N ARG A 371 -19.50 3.82 2.30
CA ARG A 371 -20.68 4.16 1.47
C ARG A 371 -20.29 4.81 0.14
N VAL A 372 -19.35 5.75 0.18
CA VAL A 372 -18.78 6.34 -1.05
C VAL A 372 -18.22 5.28 -1.99
N TYR A 373 -17.40 4.38 -1.47
CA TYR A 373 -16.85 3.28 -2.25
C TYR A 373 -17.95 2.39 -2.87
N LEU A 374 -18.91 1.93 -2.05
CA LEU A 374 -20.00 1.08 -2.53
C LEU A 374 -20.87 1.80 -3.58
N GLY A 375 -21.13 3.09 -3.36
CA GLY A 375 -21.85 3.93 -4.33
C GLY A 375 -21.14 4.05 -5.66
N LEU A 376 -19.83 4.34 -5.65
CA LEU A 376 -19.02 4.39 -6.87
C LEU A 376 -18.95 3.03 -7.58
N MET A 377 -18.81 1.93 -6.85
CA MET A 377 -18.75 0.62 -7.48
C MET A 377 -20.09 0.23 -8.11
N ARG A 378 -21.23 0.56 -7.50
CA ARG A 378 -22.56 0.42 -8.14
C ARG A 378 -22.67 1.26 -9.41
N HIS A 379 -22.14 2.48 -9.38
CA HIS A 379 -22.09 3.35 -10.54
C HIS A 379 -21.27 2.71 -11.68
N TRP A 380 -20.06 2.23 -11.40
CA TRP A 380 -19.21 1.58 -12.40
C TRP A 380 -19.85 0.33 -12.99
N ASP A 381 -20.53 -0.48 -12.17
CA ASP A 381 -21.28 -1.66 -12.65
C ASP A 381 -22.40 -1.26 -13.61
N ALA A 382 -23.07 -0.13 -13.38
CA ALA A 382 -24.15 0.38 -14.21
C ALA A 382 -23.68 0.99 -15.55
N VAL A 383 -22.59 1.78 -15.53
CA VAL A 383 -22.13 2.51 -16.73
C VAL A 383 -21.10 1.74 -17.56
N LEU A 384 -20.43 0.75 -16.97
CA LEU A 384 -19.43 -0.11 -17.60
C LEU A 384 -19.72 -1.59 -17.33
N PRO A 385 -20.86 -2.12 -17.75
CA PRO A 385 -21.29 -3.48 -17.41
C PRO A 385 -20.25 -4.53 -17.84
N GLY A 386 -19.89 -5.42 -16.91
CA GLY A 386 -18.93 -6.51 -17.15
C GLY A 386 -17.44 -6.09 -17.23
N ARG A 387 -17.11 -4.80 -17.06
CA ARG A 387 -15.71 -4.33 -17.06
C ARG A 387 -14.98 -4.59 -15.76
N VAL A 388 -15.68 -4.55 -14.65
CA VAL A 388 -15.11 -4.77 -13.31
C VAL A 388 -15.61 -6.11 -12.80
N LEU A 389 -14.69 -7.03 -12.55
CA LEU A 389 -15.02 -8.28 -11.89
C LEU A 389 -15.11 -8.05 -10.38
N GLN A 390 -16.29 -8.23 -9.80
CA GLN A 390 -16.46 -8.24 -8.36
C GLN A 390 -16.09 -9.61 -7.79
N VAL A 391 -15.19 -9.64 -6.80
CA VAL A 391 -14.81 -10.84 -6.04
C VAL A 391 -15.18 -10.64 -4.57
N SER A 392 -15.96 -11.59 -3.99
CA SER A 392 -16.19 -11.62 -2.54
C SER A 392 -15.02 -12.29 -1.84
N TYR A 393 -14.44 -11.62 -0.83
CA TYR A 393 -13.38 -12.19 0.00
C TYR A 393 -13.85 -13.44 0.74
N GLU A 394 -15.07 -13.45 1.27
CA GLU A 394 -15.68 -14.57 1.99
C GLU A 394 -15.83 -15.79 1.10
N ASN A 395 -16.35 -15.59 -0.14
CA ASN A 395 -16.49 -16.66 -1.12
C ASN A 395 -15.12 -17.19 -1.57
N LEU A 396 -14.15 -16.31 -1.80
CA LEU A 396 -12.79 -16.70 -2.16
C LEU A 396 -12.13 -17.54 -1.06
N VAL A 397 -12.35 -17.20 0.22
CA VAL A 397 -11.84 -17.97 1.37
C VAL A 397 -12.58 -19.31 1.51
N ALA A 398 -13.86 -19.35 1.18
CA ALA A 398 -14.68 -20.59 1.26
C ALA A 398 -14.35 -21.57 0.12
N GLU A 399 -14.14 -21.04 -1.09
CA GLU A 399 -13.99 -21.82 -2.32
C GLU A 399 -12.91 -21.14 -3.21
N LEU A 400 -11.63 -21.43 -2.87
CA LEU A 400 -10.48 -20.77 -3.50
C LEU A 400 -10.40 -21.06 -5.01
N GLU A 401 -10.56 -22.31 -5.42
CA GLU A 401 -10.35 -22.69 -6.82
C GLU A 401 -11.37 -22.03 -7.75
N GLY A 402 -12.64 -21.97 -7.38
CA GLY A 402 -13.68 -21.30 -8.18
C GLY A 402 -13.41 -19.82 -8.35
N GLY A 403 -13.00 -19.13 -7.25
CA GLY A 403 -12.60 -17.74 -7.30
C GLY A 403 -11.37 -17.49 -8.19
N VAL A 404 -10.37 -18.36 -8.11
CA VAL A 404 -9.17 -18.31 -8.98
C VAL A 404 -9.54 -18.48 -10.45
N ARG A 405 -10.35 -19.48 -10.78
CA ARG A 405 -10.80 -19.72 -12.15
C ARG A 405 -11.57 -18.52 -12.71
N GLN A 406 -12.44 -17.92 -11.90
CA GLN A 406 -13.21 -16.74 -12.28
C GLN A 406 -12.29 -15.55 -12.60
N MET A 407 -11.32 -15.26 -11.75
CA MET A 407 -10.35 -14.16 -11.94
C MET A 407 -9.48 -14.38 -13.18
N LEU A 408 -8.96 -15.58 -13.37
CA LEU A 408 -8.14 -15.91 -14.54
C LEU A 408 -8.95 -15.87 -15.84
N ALA A 409 -10.18 -16.37 -15.85
CA ALA A 409 -11.08 -16.28 -17.02
C ALA A 409 -11.37 -14.81 -17.38
N HIS A 410 -11.62 -13.95 -16.38
CA HIS A 410 -11.84 -12.51 -16.62
C HIS A 410 -10.59 -11.81 -17.19
N ALA A 411 -9.40 -12.27 -16.79
CA ALA A 411 -8.12 -11.78 -17.32
C ALA A 411 -7.74 -12.40 -18.68
N GLY A 412 -8.52 -13.34 -19.20
CA GLY A 412 -8.19 -14.06 -20.43
C GLY A 412 -7.01 -15.02 -20.27
N LEU A 413 -6.76 -15.49 -19.05
CA LEU A 413 -5.66 -16.40 -18.70
C LEU A 413 -6.15 -17.83 -18.51
N PRO A 414 -5.37 -18.85 -18.92
CA PRO A 414 -5.68 -20.23 -18.60
C PRO A 414 -5.53 -20.46 -17.09
N PHE A 415 -6.23 -21.48 -16.57
CA PHE A 415 -6.04 -21.91 -15.20
C PHE A 415 -4.63 -22.49 -14.98
N ASP A 416 -3.98 -22.07 -13.89
CA ASP A 416 -2.71 -22.61 -13.45
C ASP A 416 -2.80 -22.98 -11.96
N PRO A 417 -2.44 -24.22 -11.55
CA PRO A 417 -2.53 -24.67 -10.17
C PRO A 417 -1.57 -23.94 -9.21
N ALA A 418 -0.52 -23.28 -9.70
CA ALA A 418 0.36 -22.45 -8.87
C ALA A 418 -0.40 -21.32 -8.17
N CYS A 419 -1.51 -20.85 -8.74
CA CYS A 419 -2.39 -19.87 -8.12
C CYS A 419 -3.05 -20.37 -6.83
N LEU A 420 -3.25 -21.68 -6.67
CA LEU A 420 -3.77 -22.30 -5.45
C LEU A 420 -2.70 -22.43 -4.37
N ALA A 421 -1.44 -22.59 -4.77
CA ALA A 421 -0.28 -22.62 -3.88
C ALA A 421 0.38 -21.25 -3.70
N PHE A 422 -0.40 -20.15 -3.80
CA PHE A 422 0.08 -18.77 -3.79
C PHE A 422 1.00 -18.42 -2.62
N HIS A 423 0.84 -19.07 -1.47
CA HIS A 423 1.64 -18.88 -0.27
C HIS A 423 3.08 -19.38 -0.40
N GLU A 424 3.39 -20.22 -1.38
CA GLU A 424 4.72 -20.70 -1.71
C GLU A 424 5.48 -19.72 -2.63
N THR A 425 4.77 -18.80 -3.27
CA THR A 425 5.37 -17.83 -4.19
C THR A 425 6.21 -16.80 -3.43
N ARG A 426 7.50 -16.81 -3.69
CA ARG A 426 8.46 -15.91 -3.06
C ARG A 426 8.57 -14.61 -3.86
N ARG A 427 8.07 -13.54 -3.30
CA ARG A 427 8.24 -12.17 -3.80
C ARG A 427 8.23 -11.17 -2.65
N SER A 428 8.72 -9.97 -2.89
CA SER A 428 8.58 -8.84 -1.95
C SER A 428 7.13 -8.41 -1.86
N VAL A 429 6.57 -8.29 -0.64
CA VAL A 429 5.19 -7.85 -0.39
C VAL A 429 5.21 -6.66 0.57
N ARG A 430 4.96 -5.47 0.05
CA ARG A 430 5.07 -4.20 0.77
C ARG A 430 3.73 -3.73 1.36
N THR A 431 3.03 -4.59 2.08
CA THR A 431 1.73 -4.23 2.70
C THR A 431 1.64 -4.73 4.14
N PRO A 432 0.72 -4.20 4.96
CA PRO A 432 0.45 -4.74 6.29
C PRO A 432 -0.03 -6.20 6.30
N SER A 433 -0.37 -6.75 5.13
CA SER A 433 -0.82 -8.15 4.98
C SER A 433 0.28 -9.10 4.51
N SER A 434 1.54 -8.65 4.45
CA SER A 434 2.67 -9.40 3.87
C SER A 434 2.86 -10.80 4.48
N GLU A 435 2.69 -10.96 5.79
CA GLU A 435 2.83 -12.25 6.46
C GLU A 435 1.62 -13.16 6.23
N GLN A 436 0.42 -12.57 6.13
CA GLN A 436 -0.81 -13.33 5.94
C GLN A 436 -0.82 -14.07 4.61
N VAL A 437 -0.34 -13.45 3.54
CA VAL A 437 -0.31 -14.06 2.19
C VAL A 437 0.81 -15.08 1.98
N ARG A 438 1.70 -15.26 2.97
CA ARG A 438 2.76 -16.27 2.99
C ARG A 438 2.33 -17.57 3.70
N ARG A 439 1.06 -17.68 4.04
CA ARG A 439 0.45 -18.85 4.69
C ARG A 439 -0.76 -19.29 3.89
N PRO A 440 -1.14 -20.57 3.97
CA PRO A 440 -2.42 -21.03 3.44
C PRO A 440 -3.56 -20.15 3.95
N ILE A 441 -4.60 -20.00 3.13
CA ILE A 441 -5.75 -19.20 3.47
C ILE A 441 -6.43 -19.74 4.73
N ASP A 442 -6.80 -18.85 5.65
CA ASP A 442 -7.55 -19.21 6.86
C ASP A 442 -8.81 -18.34 7.02
N ARG A 443 -9.72 -18.78 7.90
CA ARG A 443 -10.99 -18.10 8.19
C ARG A 443 -10.92 -17.16 9.39
N ALA A 444 -9.81 -17.12 10.11
CA ALA A 444 -9.70 -16.39 11.39
C ALA A 444 -10.01 -14.89 11.26
N GLY A 445 -9.74 -14.32 10.08
CA GLY A 445 -10.02 -12.92 9.81
C GLY A 445 -11.49 -12.55 9.57
N LEU A 446 -12.36 -13.50 9.27
CA LEU A 446 -13.75 -13.23 8.86
C LEU A 446 -14.59 -12.62 9.98
N ASP A 447 -14.52 -13.22 11.16
CA ASP A 447 -15.42 -12.91 12.28
C ASP A 447 -14.73 -12.16 13.44
N GLN A 448 -13.46 -11.78 13.30
CA GLN A 448 -12.70 -11.15 14.38
C GLN A 448 -13.38 -9.87 14.94
N TRP A 449 -14.07 -9.10 14.10
CA TRP A 449 -14.80 -7.90 14.49
C TRP A 449 -15.92 -8.18 15.51
N ARG A 450 -16.45 -9.43 15.57
CA ARG A 450 -17.51 -9.82 16.51
C ARG A 450 -17.07 -9.71 17.96
N ASN A 451 -15.77 -9.93 18.24
CA ASN A 451 -15.20 -9.73 19.57
C ASN A 451 -15.25 -8.27 20.04
N TYR A 452 -15.44 -7.36 19.09
CA TYR A 452 -15.51 -5.90 19.33
C TYR A 452 -16.90 -5.33 19.06
N ALA A 453 -17.92 -6.19 18.87
CA ALA A 453 -19.28 -5.78 18.53
C ALA A 453 -19.88 -4.70 19.45
N PRO A 454 -19.66 -4.71 20.80
CA PRO A 454 -20.19 -3.67 21.68
C PRO A 454 -19.71 -2.26 21.32
N TRP A 455 -18.45 -2.11 20.87
CA TRP A 455 -17.87 -0.81 20.53
C TRP A 455 -18.06 -0.45 19.04
N LEU A 456 -18.44 -1.41 18.21
CA LEU A 456 -18.69 -1.23 16.77
C LEU A 456 -20.19 -1.02 16.45
N ALA A 457 -21.06 -0.90 17.45
CA ALA A 457 -22.47 -0.62 17.24
C ALA A 457 -22.72 0.67 16.40
N PRO A 458 -21.97 1.78 16.59
CA PRO A 458 -22.11 2.96 15.74
C PRO A 458 -21.74 2.70 14.28
N LEU A 459 -20.68 1.90 14.02
CA LEU A 459 -20.30 1.50 12.67
C LEU A 459 -21.40 0.70 11.99
N ARG A 460 -21.97 -0.27 12.71
CA ARG A 460 -23.08 -1.10 12.20
C ARG A 460 -24.28 -0.23 11.84
N ALA A 461 -24.70 0.66 12.74
CA ALA A 461 -25.82 1.58 12.49
C ALA A 461 -25.58 2.40 11.23
N ALA A 462 -24.43 3.05 11.12
CA ALA A 462 -24.09 3.89 9.98
C ALA A 462 -23.97 3.13 8.64
N LEU A 463 -23.63 1.84 8.67
CA LEU A 463 -23.58 0.99 7.47
C LEU A 463 -24.94 0.36 7.08
N SER A 464 -25.94 0.44 7.97
CA SER A 464 -27.29 -0.12 7.73
C SER A 464 -28.29 0.94 7.25
N GLU A 465 -27.88 2.19 7.11
CA GLU A 465 -28.73 3.33 6.72
C GLU A 465 -28.88 3.48 5.18
N ASP A 466 -28.56 2.47 4.38
CA ASP A 466 -28.70 2.42 2.91
C ASP A 466 -29.88 1.56 2.43
#